data_4a07fb4d47b56f06bd43966e2047b023
#
_entry.id   4a07fb4d47b56f06bd43966e2047b023
#
_cell.length_a   1.000
_cell.length_b   1.000
_cell.length_c   1.000
_cell.angle_alpha   90.00
_cell.angle_beta   90.00
_cell.angle_gamma   90.00
#
_symmetry.space_group_name_H-M   'P 1'
#
loop_
_entity.id
_entity.type
_entity.pdbx_description
1 polymer ?
#
loop_
_entity_poly.entity_id
_entity_poly.type
_entity_poly.pdbx_seq_one_letter_code
_entity_poly.pdbx_strand_id
1 'polypeptide(L)'
;MDKVKSNKVGLFLVGSRKSGTTSLANFLGSHNEISLCNIKEPNYLNNSLLKSIDSYHSLFDWNKNIQLDASTGYTSDLNNTKNICQAIHTYNSKAKIVYTIRDPLDRIRSHYRMSYERGDLNTSLNEALQSHKLLLDCSRYYSQINVFIHTFGKENVLILKSEELNKLETVKSIIVFLNLSHPFEKQIGLDNAADTDYRMPKSMDKFLTNKFYTIIKFMFPKSIVSFIKSNYYTAINKGLSMKLNIESKEVLKKELIPEMYELQNIVDFDISKWTEKLKLL
;
A
#
# COMPACT_ATOMS: atom_id res chain seq x y z
N MET A 1 28.59 -30.23 2.98
CA MET A 1 27.84 -29.73 1.81
C MET A 1 27.03 -28.54 2.30
N ASP A 2 27.58 -27.36 2.15
CA ASP A 2 26.87 -26.12 2.47
C ASP A 2 25.68 -25.99 1.52
N LYS A 3 24.47 -26.01 2.10
CA LYS A 3 23.26 -25.68 1.34
C LYS A 3 23.46 -24.26 0.82
N VAL A 4 23.73 -24.10 -0.46
CA VAL A 4 23.64 -22.81 -1.15
C VAL A 4 22.26 -22.24 -0.78
N LYS A 5 22.25 -21.28 0.14
CA LYS A 5 21.04 -20.52 0.49
C LYS A 5 20.61 -19.85 -0.81
N SER A 6 19.58 -20.40 -1.47
CA SER A 6 19.04 -19.71 -2.65
C SER A 6 18.46 -18.40 -2.16
N ASN A 7 19.14 -17.30 -2.46
CA ASN A 7 18.73 -15.96 -2.06
C ASN A 7 17.39 -15.65 -2.72
N LYS A 8 16.31 -15.64 -1.93
CA LYS A 8 14.96 -15.28 -2.38
C LYS A 8 14.32 -14.35 -1.37
N VAL A 9 13.67 -13.31 -1.86
CA VAL A 9 12.83 -12.45 -1.03
C VAL A 9 11.74 -13.33 -0.41
N GLY A 10 11.64 -13.29 0.91
CA GLY A 10 10.79 -14.19 1.69
C GLY A 10 9.50 -13.54 2.20
N LEU A 11 9.42 -12.21 2.21
CA LEU A 11 8.29 -11.47 2.73
C LEU A 11 7.80 -10.43 1.70
N PHE A 12 6.50 -10.45 1.42
CA PHE A 12 5.88 -9.51 0.50
C PHE A 12 4.72 -8.78 1.19
N LEU A 13 4.81 -7.45 1.31
CA LEU A 13 3.71 -6.58 1.72
C LEU A 13 3.01 -6.08 0.45
N VAL A 14 1.97 -6.80 0.02
CA VAL A 14 1.38 -6.67 -1.32
C VAL A 14 0.25 -5.65 -1.43
N GLY A 15 -0.28 -5.15 -0.32
CA GLY A 15 -1.44 -4.24 -0.34
C GLY A 15 -1.97 -3.94 1.07
N SER A 16 -3.10 -3.20 1.14
CA SER A 16 -3.70 -2.46 0.04
C SER A 16 -3.15 -1.02 0.00
N ARG A 17 -3.18 -0.44 -1.17
CA ARG A 17 -2.79 0.98 -1.33
C ARG A 17 -3.64 1.87 -0.44
N LYS A 18 -3.02 2.81 0.31
CA LYS A 18 -3.66 3.74 1.26
C LYS A 18 -4.18 3.10 2.55
N SER A 19 -3.61 1.97 2.95
CA SER A 19 -3.92 1.25 4.20
C SER A 19 -2.72 1.17 5.16
N GLY A 20 -1.87 2.19 5.21
CA GLY A 20 -0.76 2.25 6.16
C GLY A 20 0.48 1.40 5.81
N THR A 21 0.58 0.90 4.58
CA THR A 21 1.68 0.03 4.13
C THR A 21 3.06 0.67 4.24
N THR A 22 3.19 1.99 4.07
CA THR A 22 4.49 2.69 4.22
C THR A 22 4.96 2.66 5.67
N SER A 23 4.08 3.01 6.62
CA SER A 23 4.41 2.97 8.06
C SER A 23 4.74 1.55 8.52
N LEU A 24 3.97 0.56 8.04
CA LEU A 24 4.23 -0.85 8.33
C LEU A 24 5.57 -1.32 7.74
N ALA A 25 5.87 -0.99 6.48
CA ALA A 25 7.14 -1.37 5.85
C ALA A 25 8.34 -0.77 6.59
N ASN A 26 8.28 0.50 6.96
CA ASN A 26 9.33 1.17 7.74
C ASN A 26 9.49 0.55 9.13
N PHE A 27 8.37 0.22 9.77
CA PHE A 27 8.38 -0.47 11.07
C PHE A 27 9.02 -1.86 10.95
N LEU A 28 8.59 -2.69 9.99
CA LEU A 28 9.19 -4.00 9.75
C LEU A 28 10.68 -3.89 9.44
N GLY A 29 11.08 -2.94 8.57
CA GLY A 29 12.48 -2.70 8.22
C GLY A 29 13.35 -2.16 9.36
N SER A 30 12.74 -1.67 10.47
CA SER A 30 13.49 -1.27 11.67
C SER A 30 13.97 -2.46 12.51
N HIS A 31 13.45 -3.67 12.24
CA HIS A 31 13.89 -4.87 12.91
C HIS A 31 15.25 -5.35 12.38
N ASN A 32 16.12 -5.81 13.29
CA ASN A 32 17.47 -6.25 12.94
C ASN A 32 17.50 -7.47 12.02
N GLU A 33 16.49 -8.34 12.06
CA GLU A 33 16.37 -9.52 11.21
C GLU A 33 15.74 -9.23 9.83
N ILE A 34 15.17 -8.04 9.59
CA ILE A 34 14.43 -7.74 8.36
C ILE A 34 15.18 -6.74 7.51
N SER A 35 15.48 -7.10 6.27
CA SER A 35 15.98 -6.20 5.22
C SER A 35 14.82 -5.67 4.40
N LEU A 36 14.42 -4.42 4.63
CA LEU A 36 13.49 -3.74 3.74
C LEU A 36 14.23 -3.39 2.42
N CYS A 37 13.55 -3.62 1.30
CA CYS A 37 14.02 -3.16 0.00
C CYS A 37 14.40 -1.66 0.05
N ASN A 38 15.59 -1.29 -0.43
CA ASN A 38 16.09 0.08 -0.39
C ASN A 38 15.41 1.02 -1.41
N ILE A 39 14.63 0.46 -2.33
CA ILE A 39 13.73 1.19 -3.23
C ILE A 39 12.30 1.00 -2.76
N LYS A 40 11.58 2.11 -2.61
CA LYS A 40 10.15 2.06 -2.28
C LYS A 40 9.35 1.51 -3.45
N GLU A 41 8.51 0.50 -3.16
CA GLU A 41 7.66 -0.17 -4.16
C GLU A 41 8.46 -0.59 -5.42
N PRO A 42 9.43 -1.53 -5.29
CA PRO A 42 10.21 -1.97 -6.44
C PRO A 42 9.34 -2.57 -7.55
N ASN A 43 8.18 -3.14 -7.23
CA ASN A 43 7.22 -3.75 -8.16
C ASN A 43 7.90 -4.72 -9.15
N TYR A 44 8.95 -5.42 -8.71
CA TYR A 44 9.79 -6.25 -9.59
C TYR A 44 9.00 -7.30 -10.38
N LEU A 45 8.02 -7.92 -9.73
CA LEU A 45 7.18 -8.95 -10.34
C LEU A 45 5.99 -8.39 -11.14
N ASN A 46 5.88 -7.07 -11.26
CA ASN A 46 4.84 -6.38 -12.02
C ASN A 46 5.43 -5.33 -12.98
N ASN A 47 6.11 -5.80 -14.03
CA ASN A 47 6.71 -4.92 -15.06
C ASN A 47 7.60 -3.81 -14.48
N SER A 48 8.50 -4.18 -13.59
CA SER A 48 9.46 -3.28 -12.98
C SER A 48 10.43 -2.70 -14.02
N LEU A 49 10.96 -1.51 -13.71
CA LEU A 49 12.13 -0.94 -14.40
C LEU A 49 13.41 -1.75 -14.16
N LEU A 50 13.40 -2.66 -13.18
CA LEU A 50 14.50 -3.57 -12.87
C LEU A 50 14.56 -4.68 -13.93
N LYS A 51 15.65 -4.70 -14.70
CA LYS A 51 15.78 -5.57 -15.88
C LYS A 51 16.24 -7.00 -15.56
N SER A 52 16.76 -7.26 -14.36
CA SER A 52 17.30 -8.56 -13.98
C SER A 52 17.02 -8.90 -12.53
N ILE A 53 17.08 -10.20 -12.22
CA ILE A 53 16.98 -10.71 -10.85
C ILE A 53 18.13 -10.19 -9.97
N ASP A 54 19.33 -10.05 -10.52
CA ASP A 54 20.49 -9.54 -9.80
C ASP A 54 20.30 -8.08 -9.40
N SER A 55 19.75 -7.26 -10.31
CA SER A 55 19.34 -5.87 -9.99
C SER A 55 18.30 -5.81 -8.87
N TYR A 56 17.37 -6.73 -8.82
CA TYR A 56 16.37 -6.83 -7.75
C TYR A 56 17.02 -7.28 -6.45
N HIS A 57 17.85 -8.33 -6.49
CA HIS A 57 18.53 -8.87 -5.32
C HIS A 57 19.52 -7.88 -4.70
N SER A 58 20.16 -7.02 -5.48
CA SER A 58 21.09 -5.99 -4.98
C SER A 58 20.41 -4.93 -4.10
N LEU A 59 19.07 -4.90 -4.07
CA LEU A 59 18.29 -3.97 -3.24
C LEU A 59 18.16 -4.41 -1.78
N PHE A 60 18.65 -5.61 -1.42
CA PHE A 60 18.48 -6.19 -0.10
C PHE A 60 19.82 -6.49 0.59
N ASP A 61 19.80 -6.40 1.92
CA ASP A 61 20.89 -6.94 2.75
C ASP A 61 20.63 -8.42 3.04
N TRP A 62 21.41 -9.27 2.41
CA TRP A 62 21.31 -10.73 2.53
C TRP A 62 21.96 -11.30 3.81
N ASN A 63 22.59 -10.48 4.64
CA ASN A 63 23.04 -10.87 5.98
C ASN A 63 21.86 -10.94 6.97
N LYS A 64 20.74 -10.30 6.66
CA LYS A 64 19.51 -10.39 7.45
C LYS A 64 18.71 -11.63 7.07
N ASN A 65 17.93 -12.13 8.02
CA ASN A 65 17.18 -13.39 7.86
C ASN A 65 16.02 -13.28 6.86
N ILE A 66 15.35 -12.13 6.80
CA ILE A 66 14.12 -11.89 6.03
C ILE A 66 14.33 -10.70 5.10
N GLN A 67 14.08 -10.88 3.81
CA GLN A 67 14.04 -9.78 2.83
C GLN A 67 12.58 -9.42 2.56
N LEU A 68 12.24 -8.12 2.71
CA LEU A 68 10.90 -7.56 2.57
C LEU A 68 10.79 -6.70 1.29
N ASP A 69 9.93 -7.12 0.38
CA ASP A 69 9.41 -6.31 -0.72
C ASP A 69 8.05 -5.72 -0.32
N ALA A 70 7.94 -4.39 -0.27
CA ALA A 70 6.72 -3.68 0.05
C ALA A 70 6.19 -2.95 -1.19
N SER A 71 5.42 -3.66 -2.00
CA SER A 71 4.90 -3.18 -3.29
C SER A 71 3.38 -3.28 -3.38
N THR A 72 2.68 -2.17 -3.10
CA THR A 72 1.21 -2.11 -3.19
C THR A 72 0.67 -2.19 -4.63
N GLY A 73 1.53 -2.03 -5.62
CA GLY A 73 1.23 -2.24 -7.03
C GLY A 73 0.84 -3.68 -7.36
N TYR A 74 1.23 -4.65 -6.54
CA TYR A 74 0.90 -6.07 -6.72
C TYR A 74 -0.59 -6.38 -6.60
N THR A 75 -1.37 -5.55 -5.90
CA THR A 75 -2.80 -5.70 -5.71
C THR A 75 -3.60 -4.47 -6.14
N SER A 76 -3.05 -3.62 -7.00
CA SER A 76 -3.77 -2.45 -7.50
C SER A 76 -4.70 -2.76 -8.67
N ASP A 77 -4.42 -3.81 -9.43
CA ASP A 77 -5.24 -4.31 -10.54
C ASP A 77 -5.76 -5.71 -10.21
N LEU A 78 -7.06 -5.82 -9.99
CA LEU A 78 -7.70 -7.09 -9.63
C LEU A 78 -7.50 -8.17 -10.70
N ASN A 79 -7.53 -7.80 -11.98
CA ASN A 79 -7.35 -8.76 -13.08
C ASN A 79 -5.93 -9.31 -13.11
N ASN A 80 -4.94 -8.50 -12.73
CA ASN A 80 -3.53 -8.91 -12.73
C ASN A 80 -3.09 -9.57 -11.41
N THR A 81 -3.88 -9.46 -10.33
CA THR A 81 -3.51 -10.00 -9.01
C THR A 81 -3.17 -11.50 -9.07
N LYS A 82 -3.91 -12.28 -9.86
CA LYS A 82 -3.64 -13.73 -10.04
C LYS A 82 -2.27 -13.99 -10.67
N ASN A 83 -1.92 -13.24 -11.71
CA ASN A 83 -0.64 -13.37 -12.40
C ASN A 83 0.52 -13.01 -11.47
N ILE A 84 0.36 -11.91 -10.71
CA ILE A 84 1.35 -11.48 -9.72
C ILE A 84 1.50 -12.52 -8.61
N CYS A 85 0.40 -13.04 -8.07
CA CYS A 85 0.42 -14.08 -7.05
C CYS A 85 1.16 -15.32 -7.54
N GLN A 86 0.89 -15.77 -8.79
CA GLN A 86 1.59 -16.88 -9.41
C GLN A 86 3.08 -16.57 -9.64
N ALA A 87 3.42 -15.34 -10.03
CA ALA A 87 4.82 -14.92 -10.20
C ALA A 87 5.58 -14.96 -8.86
N ILE A 88 4.97 -14.46 -7.75
CA ILE A 88 5.56 -14.57 -6.41
C ILE A 88 5.76 -16.05 -6.05
N HIS A 89 4.75 -16.90 -6.27
CA HIS A 89 4.83 -18.33 -5.95
C HIS A 89 5.92 -19.06 -6.77
N THR A 90 6.01 -18.77 -8.06
CA THR A 90 7.06 -19.33 -8.91
C THR A 90 8.45 -18.87 -8.47
N TYR A 91 8.58 -17.59 -8.09
CA TYR A 91 9.82 -17.03 -7.56
C TYR A 91 10.17 -17.63 -6.18
N ASN A 92 9.21 -17.67 -5.26
CA ASN A 92 9.39 -18.26 -3.93
C ASN A 92 8.07 -18.86 -3.40
N SER A 93 7.90 -20.17 -3.54
CA SER A 93 6.69 -20.88 -3.10
C SER A 93 6.49 -20.89 -1.56
N LYS A 94 7.53 -20.52 -0.79
CA LYS A 94 7.49 -20.42 0.67
C LYS A 94 7.38 -18.97 1.16
N ALA A 95 7.09 -18.02 0.26
CA ALA A 95 6.95 -16.63 0.62
C ALA A 95 5.82 -16.42 1.63
N LYS A 96 6.05 -15.51 2.58
CA LYS A 96 5.02 -14.98 3.48
C LYS A 96 4.44 -13.70 2.90
N ILE A 97 3.14 -13.57 2.97
CA ILE A 97 2.37 -12.46 2.43
C ILE A 97 1.78 -11.65 3.57
N VAL A 98 1.95 -10.34 3.54
CA VAL A 98 1.27 -9.40 4.44
C VAL A 98 0.34 -8.53 3.62
N TYR A 99 -0.87 -8.39 4.08
CA TYR A 99 -1.89 -7.56 3.46
C TYR A 99 -2.55 -6.67 4.50
N THR A 100 -2.51 -5.35 4.31
CA THR A 100 -3.19 -4.39 5.20
C THR A 100 -4.53 -3.97 4.59
N ILE A 101 -5.57 -3.92 5.40
CA ILE A 101 -6.90 -3.44 5.03
C ILE A 101 -7.28 -2.22 5.86
N ARG A 102 -8.19 -1.43 5.35
CA ARG A 102 -8.72 -0.20 5.97
C ARG A 102 -10.21 -0.10 5.68
N ASP A 103 -10.94 0.73 6.46
CA ASP A 103 -12.30 1.13 6.05
C ASP A 103 -12.32 1.48 4.55
N PRO A 104 -13.11 0.76 3.73
CA PRO A 104 -13.04 0.90 2.27
C PRO A 104 -13.39 2.30 1.78
N LEU A 105 -14.31 3.01 2.45
CA LEU A 105 -14.67 4.38 2.09
C LEU A 105 -13.55 5.36 2.40
N ASP A 106 -12.90 5.21 3.56
CA ASP A 106 -11.80 6.07 3.96
C ASP A 106 -10.56 5.80 3.10
N ARG A 107 -10.35 4.53 2.69
CA ARG A 107 -9.30 4.17 1.74
C ARG A 107 -9.55 4.80 0.36
N ILE A 108 -10.78 4.70 -0.18
CA ILE A 108 -11.16 5.29 -1.47
C ILE A 108 -10.95 6.79 -1.44
N ARG A 109 -11.45 7.48 -0.40
CA ARG A 109 -11.27 8.93 -0.23
C ARG A 109 -9.80 9.32 -0.16
N SER A 110 -8.99 8.55 0.58
CA SER A 110 -7.56 8.77 0.69
C SER A 110 -6.83 8.56 -0.65
N HIS A 111 -7.25 7.56 -1.44
CA HIS A 111 -6.68 7.28 -2.75
C HIS A 111 -7.05 8.36 -3.77
N TYR A 112 -8.33 8.74 -3.81
CA TYR A 112 -8.81 9.81 -4.68
C TYR A 112 -8.09 11.13 -4.38
N ARG A 113 -8.00 11.53 -3.10
CA ARG A 113 -7.27 12.75 -2.70
C ARG A 113 -5.83 12.72 -3.19
N MET A 114 -5.11 11.63 -2.94
CA MET A 114 -3.72 11.49 -3.39
C MET A 114 -3.60 11.61 -4.92
N SER A 115 -4.49 10.97 -5.66
CA SER A 115 -4.46 11.00 -7.14
C SER A 115 -4.81 12.38 -7.68
N TYR A 116 -5.75 13.07 -7.03
CA TYR A 116 -6.11 14.45 -7.38
C TYR A 116 -4.95 15.42 -7.08
N GLU A 117 -4.35 15.32 -5.92
CA GLU A 117 -3.18 16.14 -5.52
C GLU A 117 -1.98 15.92 -6.44
N ARG A 118 -1.80 14.72 -6.97
CA ARG A 118 -0.74 14.40 -7.94
C ARG A 118 -1.08 14.83 -9.39
N GLY A 119 -2.31 15.26 -9.63
CA GLY A 119 -2.80 15.56 -10.99
C GLY A 119 -2.99 14.32 -11.87
N ASP A 120 -3.04 13.11 -11.25
CA ASP A 120 -3.40 11.88 -11.94
C ASP A 120 -4.91 11.84 -12.24
N LEU A 121 -5.70 12.54 -11.43
CA LEU A 121 -7.14 12.77 -11.57
C LEU A 121 -7.44 14.26 -11.53
N ASN A 122 -8.36 14.69 -12.38
CA ASN A 122 -8.87 16.08 -12.44
C ASN A 122 -10.41 16.14 -12.45
N THR A 123 -11.08 15.03 -12.17
CA THR A 123 -12.52 14.88 -12.15
C THR A 123 -13.04 14.80 -10.72
N SER A 124 -14.36 14.93 -10.51
CA SER A 124 -14.98 14.73 -9.20
C SER A 124 -14.81 13.28 -8.70
N LEU A 125 -14.98 13.05 -7.39
CA LEU A 125 -14.95 11.69 -6.83
C LEU A 125 -15.99 10.77 -7.49
N ASN A 126 -17.16 11.29 -7.83
CA ASN A 126 -18.24 10.53 -8.45
C ASN A 126 -17.87 10.06 -9.87
N GLU A 127 -17.32 10.94 -10.69
CA GLU A 127 -16.82 10.61 -12.03
C GLU A 127 -15.61 9.67 -11.95
N ALA A 128 -14.73 9.90 -10.98
CA ALA A 128 -13.56 9.05 -10.78
C ALA A 128 -13.93 7.61 -10.37
N LEU A 129 -14.98 7.41 -9.58
CA LEU A 129 -15.48 6.08 -9.21
C LEU A 129 -16.02 5.31 -10.42
N GLN A 130 -16.54 6.00 -11.44
CA GLN A 130 -17.02 5.38 -12.68
C GLN A 130 -15.90 5.08 -13.68
N SER A 131 -14.91 5.97 -13.78
CA SER A 131 -13.86 5.92 -14.83
C SER A 131 -12.54 5.27 -14.36
N HIS A 132 -12.24 5.29 -13.06
CA HIS A 132 -10.96 4.86 -12.51
C HIS A 132 -11.13 3.62 -11.63
N LYS A 133 -11.15 2.44 -12.25
CA LYS A 133 -11.34 1.14 -11.57
C LYS A 133 -10.45 0.93 -10.36
N LEU A 134 -9.21 1.45 -10.39
CA LEU A 134 -8.25 1.33 -9.28
C LEU A 134 -8.78 1.88 -7.95
N LEU A 135 -9.66 2.90 -7.98
CA LEU A 135 -10.27 3.42 -6.77
C LEU A 135 -11.12 2.38 -6.06
N LEU A 136 -11.79 1.53 -6.82
CA LEU A 136 -12.66 0.49 -6.30
C LEU A 136 -11.89 -0.82 -6.08
N ASP A 137 -11.13 -1.26 -7.08
CA ASP A 137 -10.43 -2.54 -7.07
C ASP A 137 -9.49 -2.70 -5.87
N CYS A 138 -8.76 -1.65 -5.47
CA CYS A 138 -7.95 -1.69 -4.26
C CYS A 138 -8.76 -1.83 -2.95
N SER A 139 -10.10 -1.79 -2.98
CA SER A 139 -10.99 -2.05 -1.84
C SER A 139 -11.71 -3.40 -1.94
N ARG A 140 -11.52 -4.16 -3.00
CA ARG A 140 -12.04 -5.52 -3.15
C ARG A 140 -11.11 -6.49 -2.43
N TYR A 141 -11.09 -6.37 -1.11
CA TYR A 141 -10.10 -7.03 -0.26
C TYR A 141 -10.22 -8.55 -0.31
N TYR A 142 -11.43 -9.08 -0.19
CA TYR A 142 -11.65 -10.53 -0.24
C TYR A 142 -11.18 -11.11 -1.57
N SER A 143 -11.62 -10.54 -2.68
CA SER A 143 -11.25 -11.00 -4.02
C SER A 143 -9.73 -11.07 -4.23
N GLN A 144 -8.99 -10.12 -3.66
CA GLN A 144 -7.52 -10.09 -3.78
C GLN A 144 -6.85 -11.04 -2.79
N ILE A 145 -7.22 -10.98 -1.50
CA ILE A 145 -6.60 -11.77 -0.44
C ILE A 145 -6.83 -13.27 -0.67
N ASN A 146 -8.02 -13.65 -1.12
CA ASN A 146 -8.38 -15.03 -1.35
C ASN A 146 -7.49 -15.71 -2.39
N VAL A 147 -7.01 -14.98 -3.41
CA VAL A 147 -6.01 -15.49 -4.37
C VAL A 147 -4.72 -15.88 -3.68
N PHE A 148 -4.23 -15.07 -2.74
CA PHE A 148 -3.01 -15.39 -1.99
C PHE A 148 -3.24 -16.54 -1.00
N ILE A 149 -4.38 -16.60 -0.31
CA ILE A 149 -4.72 -17.70 0.61
C ILE A 149 -4.77 -19.03 -0.16
N HIS A 150 -5.41 -19.08 -1.33
CA HIS A 150 -5.47 -20.31 -2.14
C HIS A 150 -4.10 -20.74 -2.68
N THR A 151 -3.18 -19.79 -2.89
CA THR A 151 -1.87 -20.11 -3.48
C THR A 151 -0.83 -20.46 -2.42
N PHE A 152 -0.82 -19.77 -1.27
CA PHE A 152 0.23 -19.89 -0.25
C PHE A 152 -0.21 -20.62 1.02
N GLY A 153 -1.52 -20.86 1.20
CA GLY A 153 -2.11 -21.30 2.46
C GLY A 153 -2.40 -20.15 3.42
N LYS A 154 -3.45 -20.27 4.23
CA LYS A 154 -3.88 -19.23 5.19
C LYS A 154 -2.77 -18.90 6.19
N GLU A 155 -1.98 -19.88 6.59
CA GLU A 155 -0.87 -19.76 7.54
C GLU A 155 0.30 -18.89 7.02
N ASN A 156 0.37 -18.68 5.71
CA ASN A 156 1.38 -17.85 5.06
C ASN A 156 0.86 -16.48 4.62
N VAL A 157 -0.38 -16.13 4.98
CA VAL A 157 -1.01 -14.85 4.66
C VAL A 157 -1.48 -14.15 5.93
N LEU A 158 -0.82 -13.05 6.30
CA LEU A 158 -1.19 -12.22 7.45
C LEU A 158 -1.99 -11.02 6.99
N ILE A 159 -3.23 -10.90 7.50
CA ILE A 159 -4.12 -9.77 7.21
C ILE A 159 -4.13 -8.85 8.43
N LEU A 160 -3.85 -7.56 8.21
CA LEU A 160 -3.76 -6.56 9.28
C LEU A 160 -4.74 -5.40 9.04
N LYS A 161 -5.36 -4.92 10.10
CA LYS A 161 -6.22 -3.76 10.07
C LYS A 161 -5.40 -2.48 10.27
N SER A 162 -5.49 -1.56 9.33
CA SER A 162 -4.71 -0.31 9.31
C SER A 162 -4.86 0.51 10.60
N GLU A 163 -6.07 0.56 11.13
CA GLU A 163 -6.42 1.29 12.35
C GLU A 163 -5.83 0.66 13.62
N GLU A 164 -5.32 -0.56 13.51
CA GLU A 164 -4.82 -1.35 14.64
C GLU A 164 -3.32 -1.65 14.55
N LEU A 165 -2.62 -1.11 13.57
CA LEU A 165 -1.21 -1.39 13.34
C LEU A 165 -0.33 -1.09 14.57
N ASN A 166 -0.67 -0.07 15.36
CA ASN A 166 0.05 0.33 16.57
C ASN A 166 -0.34 -0.43 17.84
N LYS A 167 -1.32 -1.35 17.77
CA LYS A 167 -1.71 -2.16 18.91
C LYS A 167 -0.68 -3.24 19.21
N LEU A 168 -0.48 -3.52 20.50
CA LEU A 168 0.47 -4.55 20.96
C LEU A 168 0.14 -5.93 20.40
N GLU A 169 -1.14 -6.26 20.31
CA GLU A 169 -1.63 -7.54 19.76
C GLU A 169 -1.22 -7.71 18.29
N THR A 170 -1.33 -6.63 17.50
CA THR A 170 -0.90 -6.61 16.09
C THR A 170 0.62 -6.84 15.99
N VAL A 171 1.40 -6.16 16.84
CA VAL A 171 2.86 -6.35 16.85
C VAL A 171 3.22 -7.79 17.24
N LYS A 172 2.54 -8.36 18.24
CA LYS A 172 2.74 -9.78 18.64
C LYS A 172 2.39 -10.74 17.49
N SER A 173 1.28 -10.50 16.78
CA SER A 173 0.91 -11.35 15.63
C SER A 173 1.95 -11.31 14.52
N ILE A 174 2.56 -10.17 14.27
CA ILE A 174 3.66 -10.01 13.29
C ILE A 174 4.90 -10.81 13.74
N ILE A 175 5.29 -10.71 15.02
CA ILE A 175 6.45 -11.45 15.57
C ILE A 175 6.25 -12.96 15.40
N VAL A 176 5.08 -13.47 15.79
CA VAL A 176 4.74 -14.90 15.66
C VAL A 176 4.69 -15.32 14.19
N PHE A 177 4.01 -14.55 13.35
CA PHE A 177 3.89 -14.85 11.93
C PHE A 177 5.25 -14.91 11.23
N LEU A 178 6.16 -13.98 11.54
CA LEU A 178 7.49 -13.94 10.93
C LEU A 178 8.50 -14.84 11.62
N ASN A 179 8.15 -15.40 12.79
CA ASN A 179 9.04 -16.20 13.65
C ASN A 179 10.32 -15.41 14.00
N LEU A 180 10.13 -14.16 14.45
CA LEU A 180 11.24 -13.30 14.85
C LEU A 180 11.81 -13.71 16.21
N SER A 181 13.13 -13.67 16.34
CA SER A 181 13.84 -14.08 17.58
C SER A 181 13.74 -13.03 18.69
N HIS A 182 13.48 -11.78 18.34
CA HIS A 182 13.45 -10.65 19.26
C HIS A 182 12.21 -9.77 19.03
N PRO A 183 11.75 -9.03 20.05
CA PRO A 183 10.71 -8.02 19.87
C PRO A 183 11.23 -6.80 19.09
N PHE A 184 10.32 -6.00 18.54
CA PHE A 184 10.67 -4.71 17.96
C PHE A 184 11.07 -3.72 19.06
N GLU A 185 12.16 -2.99 18.86
CA GLU A 185 12.63 -1.95 19.77
C GLU A 185 11.81 -0.65 19.65
N LYS A 186 11.16 -0.45 18.52
CA LYS A 186 10.35 0.74 18.21
C LYS A 186 8.87 0.40 18.16
N GLN A 187 8.04 1.38 18.45
CA GLN A 187 6.61 1.30 18.15
C GLN A 187 6.35 1.72 16.70
N ILE A 188 5.26 1.23 16.12
CA ILE A 188 4.82 1.71 14.81
C ILE A 188 4.47 3.19 14.95
N GLY A 189 5.34 4.04 14.45
CA GLY A 189 5.02 5.45 14.29
C GLY A 189 3.88 5.57 13.29
N LEU A 190 2.83 6.30 13.66
CA LEU A 190 1.90 6.83 12.67
C LEU A 190 2.64 7.97 11.95
N ASP A 191 3.68 7.60 11.22
CA ASP A 191 4.26 8.52 10.26
C ASP A 191 3.10 8.90 9.33
N ASN A 192 2.66 10.13 9.44
CA ASN A 192 1.78 10.72 8.46
C ASN A 192 2.51 10.59 7.13
N ALA A 193 2.28 9.48 6.42
CA ALA A 193 2.92 9.14 5.16
C ALA A 193 2.59 10.15 4.04
N ALA A 194 1.92 11.22 4.39
CA ALA A 194 1.71 12.40 3.57
C ALA A 194 3.02 13.15 3.25
N ASP A 195 4.10 12.97 4.05
CA ASP A 195 5.27 13.87 3.96
C ASP A 195 6.42 13.37 3.06
N THR A 196 6.43 12.13 2.59
CA THR A 196 7.66 11.59 1.95
C THR A 196 7.63 11.44 0.43
N ASP A 197 6.46 11.54 -0.23
CA ASP A 197 6.37 11.34 -1.69
C ASP A 197 5.44 12.35 -2.38
N TYR A 198 5.68 13.63 -2.15
CA TYR A 198 5.06 14.66 -2.98
C TYR A 198 5.69 14.66 -4.38
N ARG A 199 5.20 13.79 -5.24
CA ARG A 199 5.37 14.02 -6.68
C ARG A 199 4.53 15.22 -7.03
N MET A 200 5.16 16.22 -7.66
CA MET A 200 4.47 17.40 -8.14
C MET A 200 3.38 17.02 -9.13
N PRO A 201 2.22 17.70 -9.11
CA PRO A 201 1.18 17.49 -10.12
C PRO A 201 1.77 17.63 -11.54
N LYS A 202 1.35 16.74 -12.45
CA LYS A 202 1.80 16.79 -13.86
C LYS A 202 1.58 18.15 -14.52
N SER A 203 0.57 18.90 -14.07
CA SER A 203 0.32 20.29 -14.50
C SER A 203 1.40 21.27 -14.04
N MET A 204 2.02 21.04 -12.87
CA MET A 204 3.17 21.83 -12.40
C MET A 204 4.50 21.26 -12.88
N ASP A 205 4.59 19.97 -13.22
CA ASP A 205 5.79 19.38 -13.82
C ASP A 205 6.17 20.13 -15.10
N LYS A 206 5.21 20.50 -15.96
CA LYS A 206 5.45 21.34 -17.15
C LYS A 206 6.00 22.73 -16.81
N PHE A 207 5.66 23.28 -15.64
CA PHE A 207 6.14 24.59 -15.20
C PHE A 207 7.50 24.52 -14.47
N LEU A 208 7.80 23.36 -13.86
CA LEU A 208 8.94 23.15 -12.97
C LEU A 208 10.03 22.23 -13.55
N THR A 209 9.79 21.53 -14.65
CA THR A 209 10.82 20.86 -15.49
C THR A 209 11.66 21.88 -16.27
N ASN A 210 11.25 23.14 -16.25
CA ASN A 210 12.10 24.24 -16.70
C ASN A 210 13.23 24.44 -15.68
N LYS A 211 14.44 24.76 -16.17
CA LYS A 211 15.66 25.08 -15.40
C LYS A 211 15.43 25.95 -14.14
N PHE A 212 14.30 26.65 -14.06
CA PHE A 212 13.82 27.47 -12.95
C PHE A 212 13.60 26.70 -11.63
N TYR A 213 13.09 25.46 -11.66
CA TYR A 213 12.84 24.72 -10.40
C TYR A 213 14.11 24.24 -9.74
N THR A 214 15.10 23.84 -10.52
CA THR A 214 16.39 23.47 -9.97
C THR A 214 17.05 24.68 -9.29
N ILE A 215 16.85 25.88 -9.84
CA ILE A 215 17.32 27.14 -9.25
C ILE A 215 16.55 27.45 -7.96
N ILE A 216 15.21 27.35 -7.94
CA ILE A 216 14.39 27.60 -6.73
C ILE A 216 14.72 26.61 -5.62
N LYS A 217 14.92 25.33 -5.93
CA LYS A 217 15.28 24.30 -4.94
C LYS A 217 16.68 24.57 -4.33
N PHE A 218 17.56 25.23 -5.08
CA PHE A 218 18.91 25.61 -4.63
C PHE A 218 18.90 26.94 -3.85
N MET A 219 17.98 27.85 -4.18
CA MET A 219 17.91 29.20 -3.58
C MET A 219 17.07 29.29 -2.29
N PHE A 220 16.15 28.34 -2.04
CA PHE A 220 15.27 28.42 -0.87
C PHE A 220 15.51 27.28 0.14
N PRO A 221 15.53 27.56 1.46
CA PRO A 221 15.59 26.55 2.50
C PRO A 221 14.43 25.53 2.36
N LYS A 222 14.69 24.27 2.75
CA LYS A 222 13.69 23.19 2.72
C LYS A 222 12.37 23.57 3.40
N SER A 223 12.42 24.40 4.44
CA SER A 223 11.26 24.93 5.18
C SER A 223 10.34 25.80 4.31
N ILE A 224 10.89 26.66 3.44
CA ILE A 224 10.09 27.51 2.55
C ILE A 224 9.46 26.66 1.44
N VAL A 225 10.17 25.72 0.90
CA VAL A 225 9.64 24.78 -0.11
C VAL A 225 8.50 23.93 0.48
N SER A 226 8.65 23.46 1.73
CA SER A 226 7.60 22.72 2.43
C SER A 226 6.37 23.58 2.74
N PHE A 227 6.57 24.84 3.13
CA PHE A 227 5.48 25.79 3.40
C PHE A 227 4.68 26.13 2.12
N ILE A 228 5.33 26.38 1.00
CA ILE A 228 4.66 26.62 -0.29
C ILE A 228 3.84 25.38 -0.71
N LYS A 229 4.44 24.20 -0.58
CA LYS A 229 3.74 22.93 -0.86
C LYS A 229 2.52 22.75 0.05
N SER A 230 2.66 22.93 1.36
CA SER A 230 1.59 22.80 2.35
C SER A 230 0.41 23.73 2.01
N ASN A 231 0.67 25.01 1.72
CA ASN A 231 -0.36 25.97 1.37
C ASN A 231 -1.06 25.63 0.04
N TYR A 232 -0.32 25.15 -0.96
CA TYR A 232 -0.88 24.72 -2.22
C TYR A 232 -1.84 23.52 -2.02
N TYR A 233 -1.42 22.49 -1.29
CA TYR A 233 -2.28 21.33 -1.00
C TYR A 233 -3.48 21.70 -0.12
N THR A 234 -3.32 22.63 0.81
CA THR A 234 -4.43 23.14 1.62
C THR A 234 -5.46 23.85 0.73
N ALA A 235 -5.03 24.65 -0.24
CA ALA A 235 -5.91 25.31 -1.18
C ALA A 235 -6.67 24.32 -2.11
N ILE A 236 -5.96 23.31 -2.62
CA ILE A 236 -6.58 22.23 -3.43
C ILE A 236 -7.62 21.46 -2.60
N ASN A 237 -7.27 21.07 -1.38
CA ASN A 237 -8.15 20.28 -0.52
C ASN A 237 -9.41 21.04 -0.08
N LYS A 238 -9.36 22.38 0.05
CA LYS A 238 -10.56 23.20 0.34
C LYS A 238 -11.62 23.14 -0.76
N GLY A 239 -11.22 22.95 -2.02
CA GLY A 239 -12.16 22.83 -3.16
C GLY A 239 -12.62 21.39 -3.44
N LEU A 240 -12.01 20.38 -2.80
CA LEU A 240 -12.24 18.99 -3.13
C LEU A 240 -13.50 18.44 -2.42
N SER A 241 -14.58 18.24 -3.18
CA SER A 241 -15.80 17.62 -2.65
C SER A 241 -15.66 16.11 -2.53
N MET A 242 -15.89 15.58 -1.33
CA MET A 242 -15.95 14.14 -1.02
C MET A 242 -17.40 13.62 -0.92
N LYS A 243 -18.39 14.45 -1.35
CA LYS A 243 -19.80 14.05 -1.32
C LYS A 243 -20.08 13.04 -2.43
N LEU A 244 -20.74 11.96 -2.06
CA LEU A 244 -21.20 10.93 -2.99
C LEU A 244 -22.62 11.25 -3.46
N ASN A 245 -22.87 11.15 -4.76
CA ASN A 245 -24.20 11.17 -5.34
C ASN A 245 -24.86 9.78 -5.17
N ILE A 246 -26.15 9.69 -5.49
CA ILE A 246 -26.95 8.46 -5.33
C ILE A 246 -26.35 7.31 -6.15
N GLU A 247 -25.97 7.54 -7.39
CA GLU A 247 -25.39 6.55 -8.29
C GLU A 247 -24.07 5.97 -7.74
N SER A 248 -23.15 6.83 -7.29
CA SER A 248 -21.89 6.39 -6.68
C SER A 248 -22.10 5.59 -5.41
N LYS A 249 -23.08 5.95 -4.58
CA LYS A 249 -23.45 5.21 -3.39
C LYS A 249 -23.92 3.79 -3.74
N GLU A 250 -24.79 3.66 -4.73
CA GLU A 250 -25.31 2.36 -5.16
C GLU A 250 -24.19 1.47 -5.76
N VAL A 251 -23.28 2.06 -6.54
CA VAL A 251 -22.09 1.34 -7.03
C VAL A 251 -21.26 0.82 -5.86
N LEU A 252 -20.95 1.68 -4.86
CA LEU A 252 -20.15 1.27 -3.70
C LEU A 252 -20.84 0.17 -2.88
N LYS A 253 -22.15 0.26 -2.66
CA LYS A 253 -22.93 -0.78 -1.97
C LYS A 253 -22.86 -2.10 -2.72
N LYS A 254 -23.20 -2.08 -4.01
CA LYS A 254 -23.23 -3.26 -4.87
C LYS A 254 -21.89 -3.99 -4.91
N GLU A 255 -20.80 -3.24 -5.02
CA GLU A 255 -19.48 -3.79 -5.23
C GLU A 255 -18.73 -4.17 -3.94
N LEU A 256 -18.96 -3.45 -2.84
CA LEU A 256 -18.17 -3.63 -1.62
C LEU A 256 -18.89 -4.38 -0.51
N ILE A 257 -20.23 -4.35 -0.43
CA ILE A 257 -20.94 -5.07 0.63
C ILE A 257 -20.69 -6.60 0.54
N PRO A 258 -20.79 -7.24 -0.64
CA PRO A 258 -20.46 -8.66 -0.76
C PRO A 258 -19.00 -8.95 -0.37
N GLU A 259 -18.06 -8.11 -0.79
CA GLU A 259 -16.65 -8.22 -0.42
C GLU A 259 -16.44 -8.19 1.10
N MET A 260 -17.16 -7.31 1.83
CA MET A 260 -17.04 -7.21 3.29
C MET A 260 -17.63 -8.45 3.99
N TYR A 261 -18.73 -9.02 3.50
CA TYR A 261 -19.29 -10.25 4.08
C TYR A 261 -18.33 -11.42 3.93
N GLU A 262 -17.78 -11.62 2.74
CA GLU A 262 -16.83 -12.70 2.51
C GLU A 262 -15.50 -12.46 3.25
N LEU A 263 -15.05 -11.20 3.33
CA LEU A 263 -13.86 -10.83 4.08
C LEU A 263 -13.99 -11.16 5.57
N GLN A 264 -15.16 -10.92 6.18
CA GLN A 264 -15.40 -11.23 7.60
C GLN A 264 -15.19 -12.72 7.90
N ASN A 265 -15.43 -13.62 6.94
CA ASN A 265 -15.26 -15.05 7.12
C ASN A 265 -13.78 -15.49 7.15
N ILE A 266 -12.86 -14.66 6.68
CA ILE A 266 -11.43 -15.00 6.58
C ILE A 266 -10.51 -14.21 7.52
N VAL A 267 -11.03 -13.15 8.16
CA VAL A 267 -10.28 -12.33 9.13
C VAL A 267 -10.69 -12.67 10.57
N ASP A 268 -9.75 -12.57 11.50
CA ASP A 268 -9.95 -12.91 12.91
C ASP A 268 -10.36 -11.67 13.77
N PHE A 269 -10.76 -10.57 13.14
CA PHE A 269 -11.18 -9.34 13.79
C PHE A 269 -12.45 -8.78 13.16
N ASP A 270 -13.19 -7.99 13.93
CA ASP A 270 -14.49 -7.44 13.51
C ASP A 270 -14.35 -6.27 12.52
N ILE A 271 -15.06 -6.37 11.39
CA ILE A 271 -15.22 -5.33 10.36
C ILE A 271 -16.69 -4.96 10.12
N SER A 272 -17.59 -5.38 10.98
CA SER A 272 -19.04 -5.12 10.85
C SER A 272 -19.38 -3.65 10.71
N LYS A 273 -18.66 -2.77 11.42
CA LYS A 273 -18.81 -1.32 11.32
C LYS A 273 -18.57 -0.78 9.91
N TRP A 274 -17.68 -1.39 9.14
CA TRP A 274 -17.44 -0.99 7.75
C TRP A 274 -18.62 -1.37 6.85
N THR A 275 -19.16 -2.58 7.07
CA THR A 275 -20.34 -3.05 6.35
C THR A 275 -21.57 -2.19 6.66
N GLU A 276 -21.79 -1.85 7.92
CA GLU A 276 -22.88 -0.95 8.34
C GLU A 276 -22.71 0.45 7.73
N LYS A 277 -21.52 1.00 7.75
CA LYS A 277 -21.22 2.31 7.13
C LYS A 277 -21.51 2.31 5.62
N LEU A 278 -21.21 1.20 4.93
CA LEU A 278 -21.56 1.04 3.51
C LEU A 278 -23.07 0.97 3.29
N LYS A 279 -23.81 0.26 4.14
CA LYS A 279 -25.28 0.15 4.05
C LYS A 279 -25.96 1.50 4.26
N LEU A 280 -25.40 2.37 5.10
CA LEU A 280 -25.93 3.70 5.43
C LEU A 280 -25.62 4.76 4.36
N LEU A 281 -24.85 4.46 3.32
CA LEU A 281 -24.67 5.36 2.19
C LEU A 281 -26.00 5.66 1.51
#